data_6cc157082f003c3bde318bdff25a09fe
#
_entry.id   6cc157082f003c3bde318bdff25a09fe
#
_cell.length_a   1.000
_cell.length_b   1.000
_cell.length_c   1.000
_cell.angle_alpha   90.00
_cell.angle_beta   90.00
_cell.angle_gamma   90.00
#
_symmetry.space_group_name_H-M   'P 1'
#
loop_
_entity.id
_entity.type
_entity.pdbx_description
1 polymer ?
#
loop_
_entity_poly.entity_id
_entity_poly.type
_entity_poly.pdbx_seq_one_letter_code
_entity_poly.pdbx_strand_id
1 'polypeptide(L)'
;MARTFTKLGKEITIAAKEGGPDPDTNPRLRVLVQQAKKENMPKENVERAIKKATDKDYTDYKEVVYEGYGPYGIAIVIETATDNPTRTVANIRSYFNKHGGSLGTSGSLEFLFDHKCVFRIAPKDGVSLEDLELELIDYGVDEVETDEDEIVLYGDFKSYADIQSYLESNGFEIHSAEFERIPRDTKSLNAEQRAQIEKLIEKFEEDDDVQNVFHNMEESNEAE
;
A
#
# COMPACT_ATOMS: atom_id res chain seq x y z
N MET A 1 10.67 -11.36 3.30
CA MET A 1 10.10 -12.42 2.44
C MET A 1 8.86 -13.07 3.04
N ALA A 2 8.87 -13.72 4.20
CA ALA A 2 7.66 -14.39 4.72
C ALA A 2 6.49 -13.43 5.00
N ARG A 3 6.75 -12.25 5.58
CA ARG A 3 5.73 -11.23 5.85
C ARG A 3 5.17 -10.62 4.56
N THR A 4 6.02 -10.35 3.59
CA THR A 4 5.61 -9.85 2.27
C THR A 4 4.62 -10.82 1.62
N PHE A 5 4.90 -12.11 1.67
CA PHE A 5 4.00 -13.14 1.13
C PHE A 5 2.67 -13.23 1.89
N THR A 6 2.69 -13.03 3.22
CA THR A 6 1.46 -13.01 4.02
C THR A 6 0.57 -11.83 3.63
N LYS A 7 1.14 -10.64 3.54
CA LYS A 7 0.43 -9.40 3.14
C LYS A 7 -0.14 -9.52 1.73
N LEU A 8 0.71 -9.86 0.76
CA LEU A 8 0.32 -10.02 -0.64
C LEU A 8 -0.72 -11.14 -0.82
N GLY A 9 -0.60 -12.23 -0.06
CA GLY A 9 -1.59 -13.29 -0.05
C GLY A 9 -2.98 -12.84 0.43
N LYS A 10 -3.04 -11.96 1.43
CA LYS A 10 -4.31 -11.36 1.88
C LYS A 10 -4.92 -10.45 0.81
N GLU A 11 -4.12 -9.60 0.17
CA GLU A 11 -4.58 -8.72 -0.91
C GLU A 11 -5.11 -9.51 -2.11
N ILE A 12 -4.41 -10.59 -2.49
CA ILE A 12 -4.86 -11.51 -3.54
C ILE A 12 -6.22 -12.13 -3.17
N THR A 13 -6.40 -12.58 -1.93
CA THR A 13 -7.66 -13.14 -1.46
C THR A 13 -8.79 -12.12 -1.51
N ILE A 14 -8.55 -10.89 -1.06
CA ILE A 14 -9.52 -9.79 -1.08
C ILE A 14 -9.91 -9.45 -2.52
N ALA A 15 -8.91 -9.24 -3.40
CA ALA A 15 -9.16 -8.92 -4.80
C ALA A 15 -9.94 -10.03 -5.53
N ALA A 16 -9.63 -11.30 -5.28
CA ALA A 16 -10.34 -12.43 -5.84
C ALA A 16 -11.79 -12.54 -5.33
N LYS A 17 -12.02 -12.15 -4.06
CA LYS A 17 -13.37 -12.11 -3.48
C LYS A 17 -14.25 -11.04 -4.10
N GLU A 18 -13.69 -9.85 -4.33
CA GLU A 18 -14.40 -8.69 -4.87
C GLU A 18 -14.66 -8.80 -6.36
N GLY A 19 -13.66 -9.17 -7.16
CA GLY A 19 -13.70 -9.12 -8.62
C GLY A 19 -13.71 -10.49 -9.32
N GLY A 20 -13.72 -11.57 -8.56
CA GLY A 20 -13.67 -12.94 -9.09
C GLY A 20 -12.26 -13.54 -9.13
N PRO A 21 -12.16 -14.87 -9.21
CA PRO A 21 -10.88 -15.60 -9.04
C PRO A 21 -10.03 -15.67 -10.31
N ASP A 22 -10.49 -15.10 -11.42
CA ASP A 22 -9.80 -15.15 -12.71
C ASP A 22 -9.04 -13.85 -12.97
N PRO A 23 -7.69 -13.87 -13.02
CA PRO A 23 -6.89 -12.68 -13.32
C PRO A 23 -7.20 -12.04 -14.68
N ASP A 24 -7.66 -12.82 -15.66
CA ASP A 24 -7.97 -12.28 -17.00
C ASP A 24 -9.18 -11.35 -16.98
N THR A 25 -10.11 -11.57 -16.06
CA THR A 25 -11.34 -10.77 -15.88
C THR A 25 -11.29 -9.84 -14.67
N ASN A 26 -10.25 -9.95 -13.83
CA ASN A 26 -10.07 -9.15 -12.61
C ASN A 26 -8.78 -8.33 -12.69
N PRO A 27 -8.83 -7.05 -13.10
CA PRO A 27 -7.66 -6.21 -13.28
C PRO A 27 -6.80 -6.06 -12.00
N ARG A 28 -7.43 -5.87 -10.83
CA ARG A 28 -6.73 -5.77 -9.56
C ARG A 28 -5.97 -7.07 -9.23
N LEU A 29 -6.62 -8.20 -9.39
CA LEU A 29 -6.01 -9.52 -9.17
C LEU A 29 -4.84 -9.77 -10.13
N ARG A 30 -4.98 -9.35 -11.39
CA ARG A 30 -3.93 -9.51 -12.41
C ARG A 30 -2.64 -8.79 -12.00
N VAL A 31 -2.71 -7.55 -11.54
CA VAL A 31 -1.55 -6.80 -11.06
C VAL A 31 -0.94 -7.45 -9.83
N LEU A 32 -1.75 -7.86 -8.85
CA LEU A 32 -1.26 -8.53 -7.64
C LEU A 32 -0.56 -9.87 -7.95
N VAL A 33 -1.05 -10.61 -8.95
CA VAL A 33 -0.39 -11.85 -9.40
C VAL A 33 0.95 -11.55 -10.08
N GLN A 34 1.04 -10.48 -10.86
CA GLN A 34 2.29 -10.03 -11.47
C GLN A 34 3.30 -9.58 -10.40
N GLN A 35 2.86 -8.80 -9.43
CA GLN A 35 3.67 -8.40 -8.28
C GLN A 35 4.16 -9.60 -7.46
N ALA A 36 3.29 -10.57 -7.20
CA ALA A 36 3.67 -11.82 -6.53
C ALA A 36 4.78 -12.57 -7.28
N LYS A 37 4.72 -12.58 -8.61
CA LYS A 37 5.75 -13.17 -9.45
C LYS A 37 7.08 -12.40 -9.36
N LYS A 38 7.04 -11.07 -9.38
CA LYS A 38 8.23 -10.20 -9.20
C LYS A 38 8.89 -10.43 -7.84
N GLU A 39 8.09 -10.56 -6.78
CA GLU A 39 8.54 -10.85 -5.43
C GLU A 39 8.99 -12.32 -5.21
N ASN A 40 8.99 -13.14 -6.25
CA ASN A 40 9.30 -14.57 -6.19
C ASN A 40 8.38 -15.36 -5.23
N MET A 41 7.13 -14.97 -5.11
CA MET A 41 6.14 -15.73 -4.36
C MET A 41 5.83 -17.04 -5.09
N PRO A 42 5.89 -18.21 -4.41
CA PRO A 42 5.58 -19.46 -5.05
C PRO A 42 4.16 -19.49 -5.63
N LYS A 43 4.03 -20.01 -6.87
CA LYS A 43 2.75 -20.11 -7.57
C LYS A 43 1.66 -20.78 -6.72
N GLU A 44 2.02 -21.82 -5.97
CA GLU A 44 1.11 -22.52 -5.06
C GLU A 44 0.52 -21.61 -3.96
N ASN A 45 1.29 -20.62 -3.50
CA ASN A 45 0.82 -19.64 -2.51
C ASN A 45 -0.22 -18.69 -3.13
N VAL A 46 0.01 -18.27 -4.37
CA VAL A 46 -0.94 -17.44 -5.14
C VAL A 46 -2.24 -18.21 -5.37
N GLU A 47 -2.15 -19.44 -5.87
CA GLU A 47 -3.32 -20.31 -6.11
C GLU A 47 -4.11 -20.58 -4.82
N ARG A 48 -3.41 -20.80 -3.70
CA ARG A 48 -4.03 -20.99 -2.39
C ARG A 48 -4.75 -19.74 -1.91
N ALA A 49 -4.18 -18.55 -2.12
CA ALA A 49 -4.79 -17.27 -1.77
C ALA A 49 -6.07 -17.02 -2.59
N ILE A 50 -6.04 -17.28 -3.90
CA ILE A 50 -7.22 -17.19 -4.77
C ILE A 50 -8.30 -18.19 -4.34
N LYS A 51 -7.92 -19.44 -4.05
CA LYS A 51 -8.86 -20.48 -3.62
C LYS A 51 -9.58 -20.12 -2.32
N LYS A 52 -8.89 -19.48 -1.38
CA LYS A 52 -9.51 -19.00 -0.11
C LYS A 52 -10.70 -18.10 -0.36
N ALA A 53 -10.66 -17.25 -1.41
CA ALA A 53 -11.74 -16.34 -1.73
C ALA A 53 -13.05 -17.06 -2.13
N THR A 54 -12.97 -18.29 -2.60
CA THR A 54 -14.11 -19.12 -3.03
C THR A 54 -14.55 -20.15 -1.98
N ASP A 55 -13.82 -20.26 -0.88
CA ASP A 55 -14.13 -21.20 0.20
C ASP A 55 -15.27 -20.64 1.07
N LYS A 56 -16.33 -21.44 1.21
CA LYS A 56 -17.53 -21.07 1.97
C LYS A 56 -17.32 -21.05 3.49
N ASP A 57 -16.34 -21.81 3.97
CA ASP A 57 -16.03 -21.93 5.40
C ASP A 57 -14.96 -20.92 5.85
N TYR A 58 -14.48 -20.10 4.93
CA TYR A 58 -13.43 -19.14 5.21
C TYR A 58 -14.01 -17.81 5.71
N THR A 59 -13.50 -17.33 6.85
CA THR A 59 -13.84 -16.00 7.36
C THR A 59 -13.19 -14.92 6.51
N ASP A 60 -14.02 -14.06 5.93
CA ASP A 60 -13.55 -12.97 5.09
C ASP A 60 -12.66 -12.00 5.87
N TYR A 61 -11.60 -11.49 5.22
CA TYR A 61 -10.84 -10.37 5.75
C TYR A 61 -11.68 -9.10 5.73
N LYS A 62 -11.58 -8.34 6.81
CA LYS A 62 -12.13 -6.98 6.92
C LYS A 62 -10.97 -6.00 6.81
N GLU A 63 -11.09 -5.07 5.89
CA GLU A 63 -10.16 -3.96 5.78
C GLU A 63 -10.59 -2.86 6.75
N VAL A 64 -9.70 -2.50 7.68
CA VAL A 64 -9.94 -1.47 8.69
C VAL A 64 -8.73 -0.55 8.75
N VAL A 65 -8.99 0.76 8.73
CA VAL A 65 -7.96 1.80 8.88
C VAL A 65 -7.98 2.33 10.30
N TYR A 66 -6.83 2.32 10.94
CA TYR A 66 -6.59 2.90 12.25
C TYR A 66 -5.74 4.15 12.12
N GLU A 67 -6.02 5.15 12.93
CA GLU A 67 -5.34 6.44 12.92
C GLU A 67 -4.97 6.84 14.34
N GLY A 68 -3.78 7.39 14.51
CA GLY A 68 -3.31 7.81 15.80
C GLY A 68 -2.05 8.66 15.73
N TYR A 69 -1.60 9.11 16.88
CA TYR A 69 -0.36 9.85 17.02
C TYR A 69 0.67 9.02 17.78
N GLY A 70 1.84 8.87 17.19
CA GLY A 70 3.03 8.42 17.90
C GLY A 70 3.60 9.52 18.81
N PRO A 71 4.68 9.23 19.54
CA PRO A 71 5.40 10.25 20.29
C PRO A 71 5.84 11.41 19.36
N TYR A 72 6.07 12.57 19.95
CA TYR A 72 6.46 13.81 19.23
C TYR A 72 5.41 14.33 18.24
N GLY A 73 4.17 13.83 18.31
CA GLY A 73 3.07 14.26 17.46
C GLY A 73 3.17 13.80 16.00
N ILE A 74 3.84 12.68 15.74
CA ILE A 74 3.86 12.06 14.41
C ILE A 74 2.50 11.42 14.15
N ALA A 75 1.84 11.86 13.08
CA ALA A 75 0.61 11.25 12.59
C ALA A 75 0.91 9.90 11.93
N ILE A 76 0.17 8.86 12.30
CA ILE A 76 0.35 7.50 11.80
C ILE A 76 -1.00 6.95 11.37
N VAL A 77 -1.06 6.42 10.13
CA VAL A 77 -2.20 5.73 9.56
C VAL A 77 -1.82 4.28 9.32
N ILE A 78 -2.62 3.34 9.82
CA ILE A 78 -2.36 1.91 9.74
C ILE A 78 -3.52 1.24 9.00
N GLU A 79 -3.22 0.69 7.83
CA GLU A 79 -4.17 -0.11 7.05
C GLU A 79 -4.03 -1.58 7.45
N THR A 80 -5.15 -2.22 7.72
CA THR A 80 -5.18 -3.61 8.16
C THR A 80 -6.13 -4.45 7.33
N ALA A 81 -5.82 -5.74 7.22
CA ALA A 81 -6.72 -6.76 6.69
C ALA A 81 -6.78 -7.89 7.72
N THR A 82 -7.92 -8.05 8.37
CA THR A 82 -8.06 -8.94 9.53
C THR A 82 -9.33 -9.78 9.49
N ASP A 83 -9.22 -11.00 9.95
CA ASP A 83 -10.35 -11.89 10.25
C ASP A 83 -10.94 -11.65 11.65
N ASN A 84 -10.25 -10.86 12.51
CA ASN A 84 -10.66 -10.56 13.87
C ASN A 84 -10.39 -9.09 14.26
N PRO A 85 -11.26 -8.15 13.91
CA PRO A 85 -11.08 -6.73 14.21
C PRO A 85 -10.93 -6.41 15.70
N THR A 86 -11.57 -7.19 16.58
CA THR A 86 -11.46 -7.01 18.05
C THR A 86 -10.03 -7.26 18.53
N ARG A 87 -9.40 -8.32 18.04
CA ARG A 87 -7.98 -8.60 18.31
C ARG A 87 -7.10 -7.48 17.76
N THR A 88 -7.32 -7.11 16.51
CA THR A 88 -6.47 -6.13 15.81
C THR A 88 -6.52 -4.76 16.50
N VAL A 89 -7.68 -4.22 16.83
CA VAL A 89 -7.79 -2.92 17.51
C VAL A 89 -7.12 -2.93 18.90
N ALA A 90 -7.19 -4.05 19.61
CA ALA A 90 -6.53 -4.20 20.91
C ALA A 90 -5.00 -4.20 20.75
N ASN A 91 -4.47 -4.89 19.76
CA ASN A 91 -3.05 -4.91 19.43
C ASN A 91 -2.55 -3.51 19.06
N ILE A 92 -3.19 -2.85 18.09
CA ILE A 92 -2.81 -1.51 17.62
C ILE A 92 -2.80 -0.50 18.78
N ARG A 93 -3.85 -0.49 19.62
CA ARG A 93 -3.92 0.37 20.81
C ARG A 93 -2.76 0.09 21.77
N SER A 94 -2.45 -1.19 22.00
CA SER A 94 -1.35 -1.60 22.88
C SER A 94 0.01 -1.11 22.36
N TYR A 95 0.25 -1.19 21.04
CA TYR A 95 1.50 -0.74 20.42
C TYR A 95 1.67 0.78 20.59
N PHE A 96 0.65 1.58 20.28
CA PHE A 96 0.67 3.02 20.53
C PHE A 96 0.99 3.33 22.00
N ASN A 97 0.23 2.75 22.93
CA ASN A 97 0.37 3.06 24.36
C ASN A 97 1.75 2.72 24.90
N LYS A 98 2.33 1.59 24.50
CA LYS A 98 3.67 1.14 24.94
C LYS A 98 4.80 2.03 24.43
N HIS A 99 4.57 2.76 23.33
CA HIS A 99 5.58 3.61 22.70
C HIS A 99 5.27 5.11 22.88
N GLY A 100 4.42 5.47 23.84
CA GLY A 100 4.16 6.88 24.18
C GLY A 100 3.24 7.62 23.19
N GLY A 101 2.48 6.87 22.39
CA GLY A 101 1.48 7.38 21.48
C GLY A 101 0.06 7.09 21.95
N SER A 102 -0.92 7.37 21.10
CA SER A 102 -2.33 7.11 21.34
C SER A 102 -3.09 6.82 20.06
N LEU A 103 -3.97 5.81 20.11
CA LEU A 103 -4.92 5.54 19.05
C LEU A 103 -6.03 6.60 19.08
N GLY A 104 -6.28 7.22 17.92
CA GLY A 104 -7.34 8.20 17.72
C GLY A 104 -8.63 7.59 17.16
N THR A 105 -9.52 8.48 16.73
CA THR A 105 -10.77 8.14 16.05
C THR A 105 -10.53 7.95 14.56
N SER A 106 -11.25 7.04 13.93
CA SER A 106 -11.21 6.86 12.47
C SER A 106 -11.60 8.14 11.74
N GLY A 107 -10.86 8.48 10.69
CA GLY A 107 -11.06 9.71 9.89
C GLY A 107 -10.42 10.97 10.49
N SER A 108 -9.81 10.90 11.67
CA SER A 108 -9.25 12.07 12.36
C SER A 108 -7.98 12.62 11.69
N LEU A 109 -7.30 11.83 10.88
CA LEU A 109 -6.05 12.20 10.21
C LEU A 109 -6.17 12.28 8.68
N GLU A 110 -7.34 12.05 8.11
CA GLU A 110 -7.54 12.05 6.65
C GLU A 110 -7.07 13.36 5.99
N PHE A 111 -7.26 14.50 6.68
CA PHE A 111 -6.85 15.80 6.16
C PHE A 111 -5.34 16.02 6.10
N LEU A 112 -4.55 15.19 6.76
CA LEU A 112 -3.08 15.26 6.77
C LEU A 112 -2.43 14.50 5.61
N PHE A 113 -3.18 13.66 4.92
CA PHE A 113 -2.66 12.78 3.87
C PHE A 113 -3.48 12.91 2.59
N ASP A 114 -2.79 12.84 1.45
CA ASP A 114 -3.40 12.62 0.16
C ASP A 114 -3.48 11.12 -0.13
N HIS A 115 -4.66 10.62 -0.46
CA HIS A 115 -4.86 9.23 -0.83
C HIS A 115 -4.62 9.09 -2.34
N LYS A 116 -3.53 8.43 -2.72
CA LYS A 116 -3.07 8.26 -4.10
C LYS A 116 -3.09 6.80 -4.52
N CYS A 117 -3.23 6.57 -5.83
CA CYS A 117 -2.77 5.32 -6.42
C CYS A 117 -1.37 5.53 -7.00
N VAL A 118 -0.49 4.57 -6.79
CA VAL A 118 0.91 4.62 -7.20
C VAL A 118 1.20 3.42 -8.08
N PHE A 119 1.59 3.68 -9.32
CA PHE A 119 2.00 2.65 -10.28
C PHE A 119 3.51 2.71 -10.48
N ARG A 120 4.16 1.56 -10.40
CA ARG A 120 5.56 1.39 -10.80
C ARG A 120 5.57 0.60 -12.10
N ILE A 121 6.18 1.18 -13.12
CA ILE A 121 6.21 0.60 -14.47
C ILE A 121 7.64 0.55 -15.01
N ALA A 122 7.90 -0.39 -15.92
CA ALA A 122 9.15 -0.41 -16.65
C ALA A 122 9.20 0.77 -17.66
N PRO A 123 10.39 1.40 -17.84
CA PRO A 123 10.60 2.31 -18.95
C PRO A 123 10.33 1.62 -20.29
N LYS A 124 9.81 2.37 -21.24
CA LYS A 124 9.47 1.87 -22.57
C LYS A 124 10.24 2.63 -23.65
N ASP A 125 10.88 1.90 -24.55
CA ASP A 125 11.64 2.50 -25.64
C ASP A 125 10.78 3.43 -26.50
N GLY A 126 11.31 4.63 -26.77
CA GLY A 126 10.64 5.62 -27.61
C GLY A 126 9.55 6.44 -26.91
N VAL A 127 9.35 6.26 -25.62
CA VAL A 127 8.42 7.07 -24.81
C VAL A 127 9.24 7.98 -23.89
N SER A 128 9.08 9.30 -24.03
CA SER A 128 9.68 10.25 -23.09
C SER A 128 8.81 10.42 -21.85
N LEU A 129 9.42 10.77 -20.71
CA LEU A 129 8.68 11.06 -19.48
C LEU A 129 7.70 12.22 -19.65
N GLU A 130 8.12 13.26 -20.37
CA GLU A 130 7.30 14.45 -20.64
C GLU A 130 6.04 14.11 -21.45
N ASP A 131 6.18 13.27 -22.49
CA ASP A 131 5.05 12.82 -23.31
C ASP A 131 4.10 11.94 -22.47
N LEU A 132 4.66 11.04 -21.67
CA LEU A 132 3.89 10.16 -20.80
C LEU A 132 3.12 10.93 -19.73
N GLU A 133 3.73 11.93 -19.12
CA GLU A 133 3.10 12.81 -18.14
C GLU A 133 1.93 13.58 -18.78
N LEU A 134 2.14 14.17 -19.94
CA LEU A 134 1.08 14.89 -20.67
C LEU A 134 -0.10 14.01 -21.05
N GLU A 135 0.17 12.78 -21.51
CA GLU A 135 -0.90 11.85 -21.87
C GLU A 135 -1.67 11.34 -20.65
N LEU A 136 -0.99 11.13 -19.52
CA LEU A 136 -1.60 10.56 -18.31
C LEU A 136 -2.38 11.57 -17.45
N ILE A 137 -2.22 12.87 -17.67
CA ILE A 137 -3.01 13.91 -16.98
C ILE A 137 -4.52 13.66 -17.21
N ASP A 138 -4.93 13.31 -18.41
CA ASP A 138 -6.32 13.06 -18.76
C ASP A 138 -6.90 11.81 -18.07
N TYR A 139 -6.01 10.92 -17.56
CA TYR A 139 -6.35 9.71 -16.82
C TYR A 139 -6.24 9.88 -15.31
N GLY A 140 -5.89 11.09 -14.81
CA GLY A 140 -5.84 11.43 -13.41
C GLY A 140 -4.49 11.20 -12.74
N VAL A 141 -3.40 11.07 -13.52
CA VAL A 141 -2.02 11.13 -13.00
C VAL A 141 -1.65 12.60 -12.82
N ASP A 142 -1.12 12.94 -11.68
CA ASP A 142 -0.71 14.30 -11.31
C ASP A 142 0.80 14.45 -11.09
N GLU A 143 1.54 13.37 -11.02
CA GLU A 143 3.01 13.38 -10.87
C GLU A 143 3.64 12.13 -11.50
N VAL A 144 4.77 12.33 -12.17
CA VAL A 144 5.58 11.26 -12.78
C VAL A 144 7.02 11.43 -12.34
N GLU A 145 7.59 10.41 -11.74
CA GLU A 145 8.97 10.40 -11.26
C GLU A 145 9.76 9.22 -11.83
N THR A 146 11.07 9.27 -11.71
CA THR A 146 11.96 8.13 -11.96
C THR A 146 12.60 7.69 -10.66
N ASP A 147 12.51 6.40 -10.37
CA ASP A 147 13.14 5.78 -9.21
C ASP A 147 13.97 4.58 -9.70
N GLU A 148 15.31 4.71 -9.65
CA GLU A 148 16.25 3.75 -10.22
C GLU A 148 15.94 3.45 -11.71
N ASP A 149 15.51 2.21 -12.00
CA ASP A 149 15.18 1.72 -13.34
C ASP A 149 13.65 1.69 -13.59
N GLU A 150 12.85 2.35 -12.76
CA GLU A 150 11.40 2.36 -12.86
C GLU A 150 10.85 3.78 -13.07
N ILE A 151 9.66 3.88 -13.67
CA ILE A 151 8.86 5.09 -13.70
C ILE A 151 7.78 4.93 -12.64
N VAL A 152 7.62 5.94 -11.79
CA VAL A 152 6.60 5.99 -10.73
C VAL A 152 5.55 7.01 -11.10
N LEU A 153 4.30 6.58 -11.13
CA LEU A 153 3.14 7.40 -11.47
C LEU A 153 2.28 7.57 -10.22
N TYR A 154 2.00 8.81 -9.84
CA TYR A 154 1.09 9.15 -8.75
C TYR A 154 -0.19 9.72 -9.34
N GLY A 155 -1.32 9.16 -8.96
CA GLY A 155 -2.63 9.61 -9.42
C GLY A 155 -3.66 9.66 -8.30
N ASP A 156 -4.80 10.29 -8.55
CA ASP A 156 -5.95 10.24 -7.63
C ASP A 156 -6.35 8.76 -7.44
N PHE A 157 -6.64 8.37 -6.19
CA PHE A 157 -6.93 6.98 -5.89
C PHE A 157 -8.16 6.44 -6.66
N LYS A 158 -9.10 7.31 -7.06
CA LYS A 158 -10.27 6.95 -7.87
C LYS A 158 -9.93 6.63 -9.33
N SER A 159 -8.79 7.13 -9.80
CA SER A 159 -8.32 6.96 -11.18
C SER A 159 -7.57 5.66 -11.41
N TYR A 160 -7.45 4.80 -10.40
CA TYR A 160 -6.72 3.53 -10.47
C TYR A 160 -7.08 2.70 -11.71
N ALA A 161 -8.38 2.49 -11.95
CA ALA A 161 -8.85 1.64 -13.06
C ALA A 161 -8.55 2.26 -14.43
N ASP A 162 -8.67 3.58 -14.57
CA ASP A 162 -8.41 4.30 -15.81
C ASP A 162 -6.92 4.29 -16.14
N ILE A 163 -6.06 4.55 -15.15
CA ILE A 163 -4.60 4.50 -15.30
C ILE A 163 -4.16 3.09 -15.68
N GLN A 164 -4.63 2.07 -14.96
CA GLN A 164 -4.29 0.68 -15.28
C GLN A 164 -4.70 0.31 -16.71
N SER A 165 -5.93 0.65 -17.12
CA SER A 165 -6.43 0.37 -18.46
C SER A 165 -5.59 1.02 -19.54
N TYR A 166 -5.19 2.28 -19.33
CA TYR A 166 -4.29 2.99 -20.25
C TYR A 166 -2.93 2.27 -20.38
N LEU A 167 -2.31 1.95 -19.25
CA LEU A 167 -0.99 1.31 -19.23
C LEU A 167 -1.01 -0.06 -19.93
N GLU A 168 -2.00 -0.88 -19.63
CA GLU A 168 -2.17 -2.20 -20.26
C GLU A 168 -2.44 -2.09 -21.75
N SER A 169 -3.33 -1.17 -22.17
CA SER A 169 -3.70 -0.98 -23.59
C SER A 169 -2.54 -0.45 -24.43
N ASN A 170 -1.64 0.30 -23.82
CA ASN A 170 -0.43 0.82 -24.46
C ASN A 170 0.81 -0.07 -24.27
N GLY A 171 0.65 -1.26 -23.69
CA GLY A 171 1.69 -2.27 -23.57
C GLY A 171 2.83 -1.90 -22.61
N PHE A 172 2.51 -1.15 -21.53
CA PHE A 172 3.45 -0.93 -20.43
C PHE A 172 3.49 -2.14 -19.51
N GLU A 173 4.67 -2.48 -19.04
CA GLU A 173 4.85 -3.50 -18.00
C GLU A 173 4.65 -2.87 -16.63
N ILE A 174 3.58 -3.29 -15.93
CA ILE A 174 3.27 -2.82 -14.58
C ILE A 174 3.97 -3.74 -13.58
N HIS A 175 4.87 -3.18 -12.79
CA HIS A 175 5.59 -3.89 -11.75
C HIS A 175 4.79 -3.98 -10.44
N SER A 176 4.17 -2.88 -10.05
CA SER A 176 3.22 -2.83 -8.93
C SER A 176 2.18 -1.73 -9.13
N ALA A 177 1.05 -1.87 -8.46
CA ALA A 177 0.03 -0.84 -8.37
C ALA A 177 -0.60 -0.89 -6.98
N GLU A 178 -0.39 0.15 -6.22
CA GLU A 178 -0.71 0.21 -4.79
C GLU A 178 -1.45 1.50 -4.47
N PHE A 179 -2.11 1.52 -3.30
CA PHE A 179 -2.66 2.75 -2.74
C PHE A 179 -1.74 3.24 -1.64
N GLU A 180 -1.41 4.52 -1.66
CA GLU A 180 -0.56 5.16 -0.66
C GLU A 180 -1.25 6.38 -0.05
N ARG A 181 -0.85 6.72 1.17
CA ARG A 181 -1.25 7.94 1.87
C ARG A 181 -0.03 8.82 2.03
N ILE A 182 0.05 9.85 1.20
CA ILE A 182 1.20 10.74 1.13
C ILE A 182 0.95 11.93 2.06
N PRO A 183 1.83 12.21 3.03
CA PRO A 183 1.64 13.32 3.93
C PRO A 183 1.75 14.65 3.18
N ARG A 184 0.81 15.57 3.44
CA ARG A 184 0.83 16.94 2.90
C ARG A 184 1.92 17.79 3.51
N ASP A 185 2.20 17.56 4.79
CA ASP A 185 3.28 18.20 5.55
C ASP A 185 4.04 17.13 6.34
N THR A 186 5.35 17.24 6.32
CA THR A 186 6.24 16.36 7.09
C THR A 186 6.73 17.03 8.36
N LYS A 187 7.10 16.22 9.34
CA LYS A 187 7.65 16.66 10.62
C LYS A 187 9.06 16.15 10.80
N SER A 188 10.01 17.08 10.92
CA SER A 188 11.40 16.76 11.18
C SER A 188 11.63 16.34 12.64
N LEU A 189 12.40 15.30 12.84
CA LEU A 189 12.80 14.78 14.15
C LEU A 189 14.31 14.63 14.22
N ASN A 190 14.88 14.77 15.43
CA ASN A 190 16.27 14.39 15.63
C ASN A 190 16.46 12.86 15.60
N ALA A 191 17.71 12.40 15.54
CA ALA A 191 18.03 10.97 15.39
C ALA A 191 17.45 10.09 16.52
N GLU A 192 17.47 10.57 17.77
CA GLU A 192 16.94 9.83 18.91
C GLU A 192 15.41 9.70 18.85
N GLN A 193 14.72 10.79 18.51
CA GLN A 193 13.27 10.81 18.34
C GLN A 193 12.83 9.93 17.16
N ARG A 194 13.56 10.03 16.03
CA ARG A 194 13.35 9.18 14.86
C ARG A 194 13.42 7.70 15.22
N ALA A 195 14.48 7.28 15.91
CA ALA A 195 14.65 5.90 16.31
C ALA A 195 13.50 5.36 17.19
N GLN A 196 12.84 6.23 17.97
CA GLN A 196 11.66 5.84 18.76
C GLN A 196 10.42 5.64 17.88
N ILE A 197 10.22 6.48 16.87
CA ILE A 197 9.14 6.32 15.90
C ILE A 197 9.35 5.07 15.04
N GLU A 198 10.56 4.84 14.56
CA GLU A 198 10.90 3.67 13.75
C GLU A 198 10.62 2.35 14.49
N LYS A 199 10.93 2.28 15.79
CA LYS A 199 10.58 1.12 16.63
C LYS A 199 9.06 0.91 16.74
N LEU A 200 8.28 1.99 16.79
CA LEU A 200 6.82 1.89 16.80
C LEU A 200 6.30 1.41 15.45
N ILE A 201 6.82 1.96 14.34
CA ILE A 201 6.46 1.54 12.97
C ILE A 201 6.80 0.06 12.78
N GLU A 202 8.02 -0.37 13.13
CA GLU A 202 8.43 -1.76 13.08
C GLU A 202 7.48 -2.67 13.86
N LYS A 203 7.00 -2.20 15.03
CA LYS A 203 6.06 -2.97 15.83
C LYS A 203 4.70 -3.14 15.16
N PHE A 204 4.20 -2.12 14.45
CA PHE A 204 3.00 -2.27 13.62
C PHE A 204 3.25 -3.24 12.46
N GLU A 205 4.35 -3.09 11.75
CA GLU A 205 4.70 -3.92 10.59
C GLU A 205 4.92 -5.40 10.93
N GLU A 206 5.27 -5.70 12.19
CA GLU A 206 5.37 -7.07 12.70
C GLU A 206 4.03 -7.78 12.86
N ASP A 207 2.94 -7.04 12.98
CA ASP A 207 1.60 -7.62 13.12
C ASP A 207 1.09 -8.13 11.78
N ASP A 208 0.71 -9.40 11.71
CA ASP A 208 0.24 -10.05 10.48
C ASP A 208 -1.06 -9.45 9.93
N ASP A 209 -1.82 -8.72 10.73
CA ASP A 209 -3.05 -8.04 10.30
C ASP A 209 -2.75 -6.69 9.66
N VAL A 210 -1.56 -6.12 9.87
CA VAL A 210 -1.15 -4.82 9.31
C VAL A 210 -0.65 -4.99 7.89
N GLN A 211 -1.28 -4.30 6.94
CA GLN A 211 -0.88 -4.26 5.53
C GLN A 211 0.10 -3.14 5.26
N ASN A 212 -0.26 -1.90 5.62
CA ASN A 212 0.56 -0.71 5.39
C ASN A 212 0.57 0.19 6.63
N VAL A 213 1.69 0.91 6.80
CA VAL A 213 1.86 1.95 7.81
C VAL A 213 2.35 3.21 7.11
N PHE A 214 1.59 4.30 7.22
CA PHE A 214 1.95 5.61 6.67
C PHE A 214 2.12 6.61 7.81
N HIS A 215 3.03 7.55 7.65
CA HIS A 215 3.32 8.55 8.67
C HIS A 215 3.81 9.86 8.04
N ASN A 216 3.79 10.92 8.81
CA ASN A 216 4.27 12.24 8.40
C ASN A 216 5.66 12.61 8.97
N MET A 217 6.42 11.64 9.45
CA MET A 217 7.83 11.87 9.78
C MET A 217 8.61 12.13 8.48
N GLU A 218 9.38 13.21 8.45
CA GLU A 218 10.24 13.54 7.32
C GLU A 218 11.25 12.41 7.06
N GLU A 219 11.46 12.05 5.80
CA GLU A 219 12.49 11.09 5.44
C GLU A 219 13.88 11.62 5.80
N SER A 220 14.80 10.72 6.18
CA SER A 220 16.18 11.12 6.43
C SER A 220 16.84 11.41 5.09
N ASN A 221 17.29 12.64 4.88
CA ASN A 221 18.22 12.96 3.79
C ASN A 221 19.61 12.37 4.12
N GLU A 222 19.73 11.07 4.34
CA GLU A 222 21.00 10.37 4.34
C GLU A 222 21.29 9.87 2.92
N ALA A 223 21.54 10.85 2.04
CA ALA A 223 22.22 10.63 0.79
C ALA A 223 23.47 11.50 0.81
N GLU A 224 24.53 11.03 1.48
CA GLU A 224 25.94 11.31 1.18
C GLU A 224 26.82 10.15 1.63
#